data_d22b3c73206afedaeb95ff23783416c3
#
_entry.id   d22b3c73206afedaeb95ff23783416c3
#
_cell.length_a   1.000
_cell.length_b   1.000
_cell.length_c   1.000
_cell.angle_alpha   90.00
_cell.angle_beta   90.00
_cell.angle_gamma   90.00
#
_symmetry.space_group_name_H-M   'P 1'
#
loop_
_entity.id
_entity.type
_entity.pdbx_description
1 polymer ?
#
loop_
_entity_poly.entity_id
_entity_poly.type
_entity_poly.pdbx_seq_one_letter_code
_entity_poly.pdbx_strand_id
1 'polypeptide(L)'
;HKVVVLIYGSAWFSNNSKVDAFKSYGQQLLDAGFAVVSINHRASTEAKFPAQIQDVKAAIRYVRGNASKYGLDTSFIGITGYSSGGHLSSLAGTTNGVKTRKFGKVKVDIEGQLGQYTKESSAVNAVVDWFGPIDMSRMERCETYKDANSPEAVIIGGPSAENPDMVRAMNPMSYIDKKDPMFLVIHGDTDPVVPYCQSEYFSKALKDAGRLEDFITVPNGNHGPVTFNNDTFQRMVNFFQRQAGIQETKLPQPSALNIRNQEYPRVLQDGRVEFRVNAPTAQKVQIDLGKLYDMKKGADGVWTCTTEPQSEGFHYYFLVVDGVKVADPASESFYGCSMMTSGVEIPYPAEKADRYKMKADVKHGEVSRVRYQSKVTGQWKNIYVYTPAGYATSGKRYPVLYLQHGGGEDERGWSNQGLTDIILDNLIAEGKAEPMIVAMMDGNSQDFAAELLTDGIPLVESRYRTLTTADGRALAGLSMGGIQTLNTSIMHPELFRYVGVFSSGWFKNPQPFMANSSGEPYYAKLKERPDYYNKQFREFYITMGGQEDIAYENCKAMRERFDQMGIKHSYYETPGGHTWPVWRE
;
A
#
# COMPACT_ATOMS: atom_id res chain seq x y z
N HIS A 1 10.76 -16.44 20.47
CA HIS A 1 10.94 -15.16 19.73
C HIS A 1 11.97 -14.30 20.42
N LYS A 2 12.85 -13.62 19.64
CA LYS A 2 13.75 -12.56 20.14
C LYS A 2 12.92 -11.35 20.56
N VAL A 3 13.43 -10.53 21.45
CA VAL A 3 12.64 -9.53 22.18
C VAL A 3 13.01 -8.12 21.76
N VAL A 4 12.02 -7.24 21.64
CA VAL A 4 12.22 -5.78 21.58
C VAL A 4 11.40 -5.12 22.69
N VAL A 5 12.06 -4.27 23.48
CA VAL A 5 11.46 -3.48 24.56
C VAL A 5 11.08 -2.10 24.02
N LEU A 6 9.85 -1.66 24.30
CA LEU A 6 9.31 -0.36 23.87
C LEU A 6 9.16 0.61 25.03
N ILE A 7 9.57 1.87 24.80
CA ILE A 7 9.42 2.97 25.75
C ILE A 7 8.68 4.14 25.08
N TYR A 8 7.60 4.60 25.69
CA TYR A 8 6.81 5.74 25.19
C TYR A 8 7.49 7.10 25.46
N GLY A 9 7.10 8.10 24.65
CA GLY A 9 7.40 9.50 24.90
C GLY A 9 6.31 10.17 25.76
N SER A 10 6.70 10.99 26.70
CA SER A 10 5.79 11.72 27.59
C SER A 10 6.47 12.91 28.28
N ALA A 11 7.61 13.37 27.77
CA ALA A 11 8.48 14.31 28.49
C ALA A 11 8.80 13.85 29.93
N TRP A 12 8.87 12.51 30.13
CA TRP A 12 9.02 11.80 31.39
C TRP A 12 7.90 12.01 32.44
N PHE A 13 6.75 12.63 32.04
CA PHE A 13 5.64 12.93 32.97
C PHE A 13 4.64 11.81 33.17
N SER A 14 4.60 10.79 32.29
CA SER A 14 3.67 9.67 32.42
C SER A 14 4.32 8.45 33.08
N ASN A 15 3.51 7.70 33.81
CA ASN A 15 3.87 6.40 34.40
C ASN A 15 2.98 5.24 33.87
N ASN A 16 2.09 5.49 32.90
CA ASN A 16 1.07 4.52 32.45
C ASN A 16 0.82 4.48 30.93
N SER A 17 1.72 5.04 30.10
CA SER A 17 1.53 5.16 28.65
C SER A 17 2.16 4.01 27.83
N LYS A 18 2.43 2.84 28.42
CA LYS A 18 3.00 1.69 27.69
C LYS A 18 2.19 1.27 26.46
N VAL A 19 0.87 1.45 26.49
CA VAL A 19 -0.01 1.11 25.35
C VAL A 19 0.25 2.04 24.16
N ASP A 20 0.63 3.28 24.40
CA ASP A 20 0.90 4.26 23.34
C ASP A 20 2.19 3.90 22.59
N ALA A 21 3.22 3.39 23.28
CA ALA A 21 4.41 2.88 22.61
C ALA A 21 4.08 1.71 21.66
N PHE A 22 3.24 0.78 22.12
CA PHE A 22 2.81 -0.33 21.27
C PHE A 22 2.00 0.16 20.07
N LYS A 23 1.05 1.08 20.26
CA LYS A 23 0.26 1.64 19.17
C LYS A 23 1.08 2.36 18.11
N SER A 24 2.24 2.92 18.47
CA SER A 24 3.10 3.67 17.55
C SER A 24 3.79 2.76 16.52
N TYR A 25 4.38 1.64 16.96
CA TYR A 25 5.15 0.73 16.08
C TYR A 25 5.29 -0.71 16.60
N GLY A 26 4.53 -1.09 17.61
CA GLY A 26 4.60 -2.44 18.18
C GLY A 26 4.14 -3.52 17.21
N GLN A 27 3.15 -3.21 16.38
CA GLN A 27 2.63 -4.15 15.38
C GLN A 27 3.69 -4.50 14.33
N GLN A 28 4.46 -3.51 13.85
CA GLN A 28 5.52 -3.72 12.88
C GLN A 28 6.60 -4.69 13.40
N LEU A 29 6.91 -4.62 14.68
CA LEU A 29 7.87 -5.53 15.33
C LEU A 29 7.30 -6.94 15.50
N LEU A 30 5.99 -7.06 15.79
CA LEU A 30 5.31 -8.36 15.81
C LEU A 30 5.28 -8.99 14.41
N ASP A 31 4.95 -8.19 13.38
CA ASP A 31 4.93 -8.62 11.97
C ASP A 31 6.32 -9.11 11.52
N ALA A 32 7.38 -8.51 12.09
CA ALA A 32 8.77 -8.90 11.87
C ALA A 32 9.24 -10.12 12.68
N GLY A 33 8.35 -10.72 13.48
CA GLY A 33 8.62 -11.95 14.24
C GLY A 33 9.25 -11.76 15.62
N PHE A 34 9.33 -10.53 16.13
CA PHE A 34 9.80 -10.27 17.49
C PHE A 34 8.69 -10.45 18.52
N ALA A 35 9.06 -10.84 19.73
CA ALA A 35 8.24 -10.62 20.92
C ALA A 35 8.39 -9.15 21.36
N VAL A 36 7.28 -8.51 21.69
CA VAL A 36 7.25 -7.08 22.04
C VAL A 36 6.89 -6.93 23.50
N VAL A 37 7.70 -6.15 24.22
CA VAL A 37 7.48 -5.84 25.65
C VAL A 37 7.41 -4.33 25.83
N SER A 38 6.22 -3.80 26.04
CA SER A 38 6.03 -2.38 26.32
C SER A 38 5.97 -2.13 27.82
N ILE A 39 6.77 -1.20 28.31
CA ILE A 39 6.98 -0.97 29.74
C ILE A 39 6.46 0.39 30.20
N ASN A 40 6.13 0.49 31.49
CA ASN A 40 5.96 1.76 32.19
C ASN A 40 7.22 2.09 32.99
N HIS A 41 7.43 3.36 33.28
CA HIS A 41 8.44 3.87 34.20
C HIS A 41 7.82 4.94 35.11
N ARG A 42 8.44 5.22 36.25
CA ARG A 42 7.98 6.29 37.13
C ARG A 42 8.02 7.65 36.43
N ALA A 43 7.02 8.47 36.70
CA ALA A 43 6.97 9.85 36.21
C ALA A 43 8.04 10.71 36.94
N SER A 44 8.53 11.75 36.28
CA SER A 44 9.48 12.71 36.87
C SER A 44 8.88 13.52 38.04
N THR A 45 7.56 13.56 38.16
CA THR A 45 6.81 14.12 39.28
C THR A 45 6.78 13.20 40.51
N GLU A 46 6.92 11.88 40.31
CA GLU A 46 6.95 10.89 41.37
C GLU A 46 8.37 10.65 41.88
N ALA A 47 9.33 10.57 40.97
CA ALA A 47 10.74 10.35 41.28
C ALA A 47 11.64 11.00 40.22
N LYS A 48 12.72 11.63 40.68
CA LYS A 48 13.70 12.26 39.80
C LYS A 48 14.65 11.24 39.18
N PHE A 49 15.38 11.65 38.15
CA PHE A 49 16.49 10.86 37.62
C PHE A 49 17.45 10.45 38.75
N PRO A 50 17.90 9.17 38.83
CA PRO A 50 17.87 8.13 37.77
C PRO A 50 16.69 7.14 37.86
N ALA A 51 15.59 7.47 38.53
CA ALA A 51 14.50 6.53 38.76
C ALA A 51 14.00 5.89 37.46
N GLN A 52 13.86 6.65 36.39
CA GLN A 52 13.33 6.20 35.10
C GLN A 52 14.23 5.15 34.43
N ILE A 53 15.55 5.38 34.39
CA ILE A 53 16.48 4.40 33.82
C ILE A 53 16.59 3.14 34.68
N GLN A 54 16.46 3.25 35.99
CA GLN A 54 16.42 2.10 36.91
C GLN A 54 15.18 1.22 36.63
N ASP A 55 14.03 1.84 36.35
CA ASP A 55 12.82 1.13 35.98
C ASP A 55 12.97 0.38 34.62
N VAL A 56 13.57 1.03 33.62
CA VAL A 56 13.90 0.40 32.34
C VAL A 56 14.80 -0.81 32.52
N LYS A 57 15.88 -0.66 33.27
CA LYS A 57 16.83 -1.75 33.56
C LYS A 57 16.18 -2.88 34.36
N ALA A 58 15.34 -2.57 35.33
CA ALA A 58 14.57 -3.56 36.07
C ALA A 58 13.61 -4.34 35.19
N ALA A 59 12.95 -3.67 34.20
CA ALA A 59 12.10 -4.32 33.23
C ALA A 59 12.88 -5.28 32.32
N ILE A 60 14.07 -4.90 31.84
CA ILE A 60 14.94 -5.77 31.04
C ILE A 60 15.35 -7.01 31.84
N ARG A 61 15.75 -6.84 33.13
CA ARG A 61 16.05 -7.96 34.02
C ARG A 61 14.85 -8.88 34.26
N TYR A 62 13.65 -8.29 34.39
CA TYR A 62 12.39 -9.06 34.49
C TYR A 62 12.13 -9.92 33.26
N VAL A 63 12.34 -9.37 32.06
CA VAL A 63 12.20 -10.11 30.79
C VAL A 63 13.15 -11.31 30.78
N ARG A 64 14.41 -11.15 31.15
CA ARG A 64 15.38 -12.26 31.22
C ARG A 64 15.01 -13.30 32.26
N GLY A 65 14.66 -12.87 33.46
CA GLY A 65 14.30 -13.79 34.56
C GLY A 65 13.00 -14.58 34.31
N ASN A 66 12.15 -14.10 33.39
CA ASN A 66 10.90 -14.78 33.01
C ASN A 66 10.92 -15.34 31.58
N ALA A 67 12.07 -15.40 30.93
CA ALA A 67 12.20 -15.82 29.53
C ALA A 67 11.52 -17.16 29.25
N SER A 68 11.80 -18.17 30.07
CA SER A 68 11.19 -19.51 29.95
C SER A 68 9.67 -19.48 30.11
N LYS A 69 9.15 -18.69 31.06
CA LYS A 69 7.71 -18.56 31.32
C LYS A 69 6.94 -18.03 30.11
N TYR A 70 7.53 -17.12 29.34
CA TYR A 70 6.89 -16.45 28.21
C TYR A 70 7.39 -16.96 26.85
N GLY A 71 8.25 -17.99 26.81
CA GLY A 71 8.81 -18.54 25.58
C GLY A 71 9.71 -17.55 24.81
N LEU A 72 10.44 -16.70 25.55
CA LEU A 72 11.29 -15.65 24.99
C LEU A 72 12.72 -16.14 24.76
N ASP A 73 13.32 -15.74 23.65
CA ASP A 73 14.75 -15.88 23.40
C ASP A 73 15.48 -14.56 23.74
N THR A 74 15.99 -14.49 24.95
CA THR A 74 16.72 -13.31 25.47
C THR A 74 18.20 -13.30 25.11
N SER A 75 18.66 -14.16 24.18
CA SER A 75 19.98 -14.03 23.56
C SER A 75 20.11 -12.71 22.78
N PHE A 76 18.97 -12.17 22.36
CA PHE A 76 18.85 -10.82 21.80
C PHE A 76 17.71 -10.07 22.49
N ILE A 77 18.02 -8.88 23.01
CA ILE A 77 17.04 -7.88 23.46
C ILE A 77 17.37 -6.56 22.77
N GLY A 78 16.51 -6.15 21.83
CA GLY A 78 16.49 -4.79 21.28
C GLY A 78 15.71 -3.85 22.19
N ILE A 79 15.97 -2.55 22.08
CA ILE A 79 15.22 -1.52 22.78
C ILE A 79 14.94 -0.34 21.84
N THR A 80 13.75 0.23 21.93
CA THR A 80 13.39 1.41 21.14
C THR A 80 12.40 2.28 21.91
N GLY A 81 12.45 3.56 21.64
CA GLY A 81 11.54 4.53 22.20
C GLY A 81 11.54 5.83 21.41
N TYR A 82 10.51 6.64 21.60
CA TYR A 82 10.39 7.94 20.96
C TYR A 82 10.37 9.07 21.98
N SER A 83 10.89 10.26 21.62
CA SER A 83 10.93 11.43 22.52
C SER A 83 11.69 11.09 23.82
N SER A 84 11.11 11.34 24.99
CA SER A 84 11.70 10.93 26.28
C SER A 84 11.96 9.42 26.37
N GLY A 85 11.19 8.58 25.66
CA GLY A 85 11.46 7.15 25.51
C GLY A 85 12.69 6.85 24.66
N GLY A 86 12.94 7.65 23.62
CA GLY A 86 14.17 7.62 22.81
C GLY A 86 15.40 7.89 23.68
N HIS A 87 15.34 8.94 24.49
CA HIS A 87 16.37 9.23 25.50
C HIS A 87 16.64 8.04 26.42
N LEU A 88 15.59 7.46 27.01
CA LEU A 88 15.75 6.33 27.94
C LEU A 88 16.29 5.07 27.25
N SER A 89 15.89 4.83 26.00
CA SER A 89 16.42 3.74 25.18
C SER A 89 17.91 3.95 24.86
N SER A 90 18.28 5.18 24.50
CA SER A 90 19.67 5.57 24.24
C SER A 90 20.53 5.45 25.52
N LEU A 91 20.00 5.90 26.65
CA LEU A 91 20.70 5.77 27.93
C LEU A 91 20.84 4.30 28.35
N ALA A 92 19.82 3.45 28.12
CA ALA A 92 19.92 2.03 28.42
C ALA A 92 21.04 1.37 27.60
N GLY A 93 21.18 1.70 26.32
CA GLY A 93 22.23 1.16 25.44
C GLY A 93 23.64 1.62 25.82
N THR A 94 23.83 2.93 26.09
CA THR A 94 25.13 3.49 26.43
C THR A 94 25.58 3.20 27.87
N THR A 95 24.69 2.65 28.69
CA THR A 95 24.99 2.27 30.09
C THR A 95 25.01 0.76 30.30
N ASN A 96 25.24 -0.04 29.26
CA ASN A 96 25.44 -1.48 29.39
C ASN A 96 26.59 -1.77 30.35
N GLY A 97 26.29 -2.53 31.41
CA GLY A 97 27.28 -2.89 32.45
C GLY A 97 27.68 -1.76 33.40
N VAL A 98 27.15 -0.54 33.23
CA VAL A 98 27.40 0.58 34.14
C VAL A 98 26.48 0.47 35.36
N LYS A 99 27.05 0.27 36.54
CA LYS A 99 26.28 0.24 37.80
C LYS A 99 26.15 1.64 38.39
N THR A 100 27.28 2.28 38.67
CA THR A 100 27.32 3.64 39.20
C THR A 100 28.36 4.47 38.47
N ARG A 101 28.13 5.79 38.38
CA ARG A 101 29.10 6.72 37.79
C ARG A 101 29.10 8.04 38.56
N LYS A 102 30.28 8.66 38.67
CA LYS A 102 30.45 9.96 39.33
C LYS A 102 30.65 11.06 38.31
N PHE A 103 29.93 12.15 38.48
CA PHE A 103 30.04 13.37 37.70
C PHE A 103 30.24 14.54 38.66
N GLY A 104 31.42 15.09 38.68
CA GLY A 104 31.75 16.13 39.67
C GLY A 104 31.41 15.72 41.11
N LYS A 105 30.44 16.39 41.70
CA LYS A 105 29.97 16.12 43.08
C LYS A 105 28.86 15.07 43.16
N VAL A 106 28.23 14.73 42.02
CA VAL A 106 27.09 13.81 41.95
C VAL A 106 27.56 12.39 41.65
N LYS A 107 27.13 11.41 42.44
CA LYS A 107 27.27 9.98 42.18
C LYS A 107 25.89 9.41 41.87
N VAL A 108 25.73 8.81 40.69
CA VAL A 108 24.45 8.28 40.20
C VAL A 108 24.53 6.76 40.15
N ASP A 109 23.55 6.09 40.77
CA ASP A 109 23.28 4.66 40.58
C ASP A 109 22.37 4.48 39.35
N ILE A 110 22.96 4.05 38.26
CA ILE A 110 22.25 3.84 36.98
C ILE A 110 21.53 2.50 36.97
N GLU A 111 22.12 1.45 37.57
CA GLU A 111 21.58 0.10 37.53
C GLU A 111 20.35 -0.09 38.41
N GLY A 112 20.42 0.45 39.62
CA GLY A 112 19.38 0.25 40.63
C GLY A 112 19.24 -1.20 41.10
N GLN A 113 18.46 -1.39 42.18
CA GLN A 113 18.20 -2.69 42.79
C GLN A 113 16.70 -3.06 42.82
N LEU A 114 15.96 -2.58 41.82
CA LEU A 114 14.51 -2.81 41.75
C LEU A 114 14.17 -4.24 41.28
N GLY A 115 13.12 -4.79 41.89
CA GLY A 115 12.58 -6.09 41.53
C GLY A 115 13.38 -7.28 42.08
N GLN A 116 12.94 -8.50 41.75
CA GLN A 116 13.53 -9.74 42.26
C GLN A 116 14.68 -10.28 41.42
N TYR A 117 14.87 -9.78 40.20
CA TYR A 117 15.84 -10.30 39.22
C TYR A 117 17.13 -9.47 39.17
N THR A 118 17.60 -8.98 40.32
CA THR A 118 18.76 -8.09 40.41
C THR A 118 20.10 -8.72 39.98
N LYS A 119 20.14 -10.05 39.85
CA LYS A 119 21.32 -10.79 39.36
C LYS A 119 21.33 -10.95 37.83
N GLU A 120 20.19 -10.73 37.17
CA GLU A 120 20.11 -10.79 35.71
C GLU A 120 20.78 -9.55 35.07
N SER A 121 21.21 -9.71 33.84
CA SER A 121 21.77 -8.60 33.05
C SER A 121 20.69 -7.64 32.59
N SER A 122 20.93 -6.33 32.70
CA SER A 122 20.10 -5.29 32.10
C SER A 122 20.60 -4.82 30.72
N ALA A 123 21.60 -5.50 30.15
CA ALA A 123 22.19 -5.13 28.88
C ALA A 123 21.23 -5.36 27.71
N VAL A 124 21.32 -4.50 26.70
CA VAL A 124 20.59 -4.62 25.43
C VAL A 124 21.56 -4.81 24.27
N ASN A 125 21.08 -5.39 23.17
CA ASN A 125 21.91 -5.78 22.01
C ASN A 125 21.84 -4.80 20.84
N ALA A 126 20.78 -3.98 20.77
CA ALA A 126 20.57 -2.99 19.72
C ALA A 126 19.63 -1.91 20.23
N VAL A 127 19.80 -0.68 19.74
CA VAL A 127 18.99 0.49 20.14
C VAL A 127 18.47 1.22 18.91
N VAL A 128 17.18 1.55 18.90
CA VAL A 128 16.62 2.53 17.96
C VAL A 128 16.11 3.73 18.75
N ASP A 129 16.67 4.89 18.43
CA ASP A 129 16.28 6.17 19.02
C ASP A 129 15.42 6.96 18.03
N TRP A 130 14.19 7.24 18.41
CA TRP A 130 13.29 8.11 17.66
C TRP A 130 13.26 9.48 18.32
N PHE A 131 13.98 10.44 17.71
CA PHE A 131 14.00 11.86 18.11
C PHE A 131 14.09 12.07 19.64
N GLY A 132 14.96 11.33 20.32
CA GLY A 132 15.19 11.47 21.75
C GLY A 132 15.96 12.75 22.09
N PRO A 133 15.58 13.49 23.15
CA PRO A 133 16.43 14.56 23.69
C PRO A 133 17.67 13.95 24.34
N ILE A 134 18.86 14.43 24.01
CA ILE A 134 20.14 13.82 24.41
C ILE A 134 20.93 14.72 25.35
N ASP A 135 21.18 15.96 24.95
CA ASP A 135 21.94 16.94 25.73
C ASP A 135 21.04 18.03 26.28
N MET A 136 20.70 17.92 27.56
CA MET A 136 19.79 18.84 28.23
C MET A 136 20.35 20.26 28.36
N SER A 137 21.63 20.49 28.07
CA SER A 137 22.22 21.82 27.99
C SER A 137 21.96 22.57 26.70
N ARG A 138 21.40 21.87 25.67
CA ARG A 138 21.22 22.39 24.30
C ARG A 138 19.82 22.17 23.76
N MET A 139 18.82 22.23 24.63
CA MET A 139 17.44 21.94 24.28
C MET A 139 16.71 23.12 23.66
N GLU A 140 17.23 24.36 23.80
CA GLU A 140 16.66 25.51 23.12
C GLU A 140 17.55 25.92 21.94
N ARG A 141 17.02 25.77 20.72
CA ARG A 141 17.69 26.11 19.46
C ARG A 141 19.11 25.55 19.31
N CYS A 142 19.37 24.41 19.95
CA CYS A 142 20.69 23.75 19.94
C CYS A 142 21.82 24.52 20.67
N GLU A 143 21.53 25.54 21.41
CA GLU A 143 22.54 26.42 21.98
C GLU A 143 22.48 26.55 23.50
N THR A 144 21.28 26.56 24.08
CA THR A 144 21.08 26.90 25.49
C THR A 144 20.12 25.94 26.20
N TYR A 145 20.09 26.05 27.54
CA TYR A 145 19.08 25.38 28.34
C TYR A 145 17.69 25.93 28.09
N LYS A 146 16.67 25.05 28.20
CA LYS A 146 15.29 25.48 28.31
C LYS A 146 14.97 26.16 29.63
N ASP A 147 13.76 26.71 29.72
CA ASP A 147 13.19 27.30 30.93
C ASP A 147 13.40 26.44 32.19
N ALA A 148 13.56 27.07 33.35
CA ALA A 148 13.74 26.39 34.64
C ALA A 148 12.58 25.43 35.02
N ASN A 149 11.41 25.62 34.45
CA ASN A 149 10.24 24.73 34.63
C ASN A 149 10.07 23.71 33.50
N SER A 150 11.04 23.58 32.59
CA SER A 150 11.01 22.62 31.50
C SER A 150 10.98 21.18 32.03
N PRO A 151 10.50 20.21 31.21
CA PRO A 151 10.55 18.79 31.56
C PRO A 151 11.96 18.32 31.96
N GLU A 152 12.98 18.85 31.31
CA GLU A 152 14.39 18.58 31.58
C GLU A 152 14.79 19.05 33.00
N ALA A 153 14.35 20.23 33.42
CA ALA A 153 14.58 20.73 34.78
C ALA A 153 13.79 19.92 35.80
N VAL A 154 12.56 19.56 35.51
CA VAL A 154 11.72 18.76 36.41
C VAL A 154 12.35 17.39 36.69
N ILE A 155 12.84 16.69 35.67
CA ILE A 155 13.39 15.33 35.88
C ILE A 155 14.70 15.32 36.65
N ILE A 156 15.55 16.33 36.49
CA ILE A 156 16.82 16.41 37.28
C ILE A 156 16.65 17.07 38.65
N GLY A 157 15.48 17.61 38.92
CA GLY A 157 15.17 18.18 40.26
C GLY A 157 15.52 19.65 40.45
N GLY A 158 15.74 20.41 39.36
CA GLY A 158 16.00 21.85 39.37
C GLY A 158 16.46 22.37 38.00
N PRO A 159 16.71 23.71 37.91
CA PRO A 159 17.14 24.32 36.64
C PRO A 159 18.38 23.61 36.07
N SER A 160 18.33 23.23 34.80
CA SER A 160 19.41 22.49 34.10
C SER A 160 20.74 23.29 34.11
N ALA A 161 20.66 24.60 33.98
CA ALA A 161 21.84 25.49 34.04
C ALA A 161 22.57 25.46 35.40
N GLU A 162 21.85 25.21 36.48
CA GLU A 162 22.38 25.16 37.84
C GLU A 162 22.84 23.75 38.25
N ASN A 163 22.46 22.72 37.45
CA ASN A 163 22.71 21.32 37.76
C ASN A 163 23.58 20.61 36.71
N PRO A 164 24.76 21.15 36.32
CA PRO A 164 25.54 20.62 35.19
C PRO A 164 26.03 19.18 35.39
N ASP A 165 26.24 18.75 36.64
CA ASP A 165 26.65 17.37 36.94
C ASP A 165 25.50 16.36 36.68
N MET A 166 24.27 16.74 37.04
CA MET A 166 23.07 15.93 36.70
C MET A 166 22.76 15.93 35.23
N VAL A 167 22.92 17.07 34.53
CA VAL A 167 22.81 17.14 33.08
C VAL A 167 23.79 16.16 32.42
N ARG A 168 25.05 16.14 32.83
CA ARG A 168 26.04 15.17 32.34
C ARG A 168 25.66 13.73 32.68
N ALA A 169 25.14 13.49 33.87
CA ALA A 169 24.73 12.16 34.32
C ALA A 169 23.53 11.62 33.52
N MET A 170 22.64 12.50 33.06
CA MET A 170 21.47 12.15 32.26
C MET A 170 21.79 12.06 30.74
N ASN A 171 22.93 12.60 30.30
CA ASN A 171 23.32 12.63 28.91
C ASN A 171 23.90 11.27 28.45
N PRO A 172 23.25 10.53 27.50
CA PRO A 172 23.75 9.26 26.97
C PRO A 172 25.18 9.35 26.42
N MET A 173 25.55 10.49 25.80
CA MET A 173 26.89 10.69 25.25
C MET A 173 28.01 10.61 26.32
N SER A 174 27.66 10.85 27.57
CA SER A 174 28.64 10.75 28.70
C SER A 174 29.10 9.32 28.98
N TYR A 175 28.43 8.32 28.41
CA TYR A 175 28.67 6.90 28.68
C TYR A 175 29.17 6.12 27.48
N ILE A 176 29.10 6.68 26.27
CA ILE A 176 29.45 5.97 25.04
C ILE A 176 30.82 5.32 25.12
N ASP A 177 30.89 4.03 24.82
CA ASP A 177 32.13 3.30 24.67
C ASP A 177 32.07 2.28 23.49
N LYS A 178 33.22 1.64 23.21
CA LYS A 178 33.33 0.69 22.09
C LYS A 178 32.61 -0.65 22.32
N LYS A 179 32.08 -0.89 23.52
CA LYS A 179 31.35 -2.12 23.89
C LYS A 179 29.84 -1.93 23.83
N ASP A 180 29.38 -0.70 23.60
CA ASP A 180 27.97 -0.41 23.46
C ASP A 180 27.36 -1.13 22.25
N PRO A 181 26.07 -1.41 22.26
CA PRO A 181 25.37 -1.96 21.10
C PRO A 181 25.41 -1.02 19.90
N MET A 182 25.00 -1.50 18.72
CA MET A 182 24.75 -0.64 17.57
C MET A 182 23.49 0.17 17.75
N PHE A 183 23.49 1.38 17.23
CA PHE A 183 22.39 2.33 17.28
C PHE A 183 21.91 2.68 15.88
N LEU A 184 20.59 2.77 15.73
CA LEU A 184 19.90 3.46 14.65
C LEU A 184 19.22 4.70 15.23
N VAL A 185 19.47 5.87 14.65
CA VAL A 185 18.88 7.14 15.08
C VAL A 185 17.97 7.66 13.99
N ILE A 186 16.73 8.06 14.34
CA ILE A 186 15.73 8.55 13.38
C ILE A 186 15.17 9.87 13.88
N HIS A 187 15.20 10.93 13.04
CA HIS A 187 14.69 12.25 13.41
C HIS A 187 14.13 13.00 12.20
N GLY A 188 13.03 13.71 12.39
CA GLY A 188 12.48 14.65 11.43
C GLY A 188 13.20 15.99 11.46
N ASP A 189 13.57 16.54 10.31
CA ASP A 189 14.36 17.79 10.23
C ASP A 189 13.58 19.07 10.60
N THR A 190 12.24 18.95 10.75
CA THR A 190 11.36 20.04 11.18
C THR A 190 10.66 19.76 12.51
N ASP A 191 11.25 18.93 13.37
CA ASP A 191 10.70 18.62 14.70
C ASP A 191 10.62 19.88 15.57
N PRO A 192 9.40 20.31 15.99
CA PRO A 192 9.23 21.53 16.78
C PRO A 192 9.41 21.30 18.28
N VAL A 193 9.56 20.06 18.74
CA VAL A 193 9.58 19.68 20.16
C VAL A 193 10.99 19.36 20.64
N VAL A 194 11.65 18.43 19.97
CA VAL A 194 13.05 18.07 20.21
C VAL A 194 13.89 18.60 19.07
N PRO A 195 14.83 19.54 19.33
CA PRO A 195 15.66 20.11 18.25
C PRO A 195 16.44 19.03 17.51
N TYR A 196 16.42 19.06 16.19
CA TYR A 196 17.06 18.08 15.31
C TYR A 196 18.56 17.86 15.63
N CYS A 197 19.27 18.91 16.04
CA CYS A 197 20.67 18.83 16.46
C CYS A 197 20.95 17.87 17.63
N GLN A 198 19.94 17.52 18.42
CA GLN A 198 20.10 16.52 19.47
C GLN A 198 20.54 15.19 18.89
N SER A 199 19.91 14.77 17.81
CA SER A 199 20.29 13.56 17.06
C SER A 199 21.56 13.73 16.26
N GLU A 200 21.85 14.93 15.73
CA GLU A 200 23.14 15.19 15.05
C GLU A 200 24.34 15.01 16.01
N TYR A 201 24.26 15.60 17.21
CA TYR A 201 25.32 15.44 18.20
C TYR A 201 25.49 14.00 18.65
N PHE A 202 24.38 13.33 18.92
CA PHE A 202 24.40 11.94 19.35
C PHE A 202 24.93 11.01 18.26
N SER A 203 24.44 11.14 17.05
CA SER A 203 24.90 10.35 15.90
C SER A 203 26.39 10.55 15.62
N LYS A 204 26.88 11.79 15.74
CA LYS A 204 28.31 12.07 15.61
C LYS A 204 29.12 11.33 16.68
N ALA A 205 28.71 11.42 17.94
CA ALA A 205 29.41 10.75 19.06
C ALA A 205 29.39 9.22 18.90
N LEU A 206 28.27 8.64 18.49
CA LEU A 206 28.14 7.20 18.20
C LEU A 206 29.03 6.78 17.01
N LYS A 207 29.06 7.58 15.97
CA LYS A 207 29.91 7.32 14.79
C LYS A 207 31.39 7.35 15.15
N ASP A 208 31.82 8.32 15.94
CA ASP A 208 33.22 8.45 16.41
C ASP A 208 33.63 7.23 17.28
N ALA A 209 32.66 6.61 17.99
CA ALA A 209 32.87 5.38 18.75
C ALA A 209 32.71 4.08 17.92
N GLY A 210 32.27 4.17 16.67
CA GLY A 210 31.95 3.03 15.81
C GLY A 210 30.70 2.27 16.25
N ARG A 211 29.72 2.97 16.82
CA ARG A 211 28.45 2.40 17.33
C ARG A 211 27.21 2.89 16.59
N LEU A 212 27.35 3.72 15.57
CA LEU A 212 26.24 4.16 14.72
C LEU A 212 26.10 3.22 13.51
N GLU A 213 24.93 2.61 13.35
CA GLU A 213 24.54 1.93 12.10
C GLU A 213 24.16 2.97 11.04
N ASP A 214 23.19 3.82 11.37
CA ASP A 214 22.74 4.89 10.47
C ASP A 214 22.06 6.02 11.26
N PHE A 215 22.05 7.22 10.67
CA PHE A 215 21.24 8.35 11.11
C PHE A 215 20.28 8.75 10.00
N ILE A 216 19.00 8.45 10.20
CA ILE A 216 17.94 8.68 9.22
C ILE A 216 17.31 10.05 9.50
N THR A 217 17.57 10.99 8.59
CA THR A 217 16.85 12.27 8.53
C THR A 217 15.58 12.09 7.71
N VAL A 218 14.42 12.43 8.31
CA VAL A 218 13.15 12.42 7.60
C VAL A 218 12.84 13.84 7.11
N PRO A 219 12.86 14.10 5.79
CA PRO A 219 12.59 15.42 5.26
C PRO A 219 11.17 15.89 5.60
N ASN A 220 11.05 17.13 6.11
CA ASN A 220 9.82 17.71 6.65
C ASN A 220 9.17 16.86 7.76
N GLY A 221 9.93 15.97 8.37
CA GLY A 221 9.49 15.15 9.49
C GLY A 221 9.26 15.98 10.74
N ASN A 222 8.18 15.67 11.46
CA ASN A 222 7.80 16.31 12.72
C ASN A 222 8.01 15.36 13.92
N HIS A 223 7.57 15.79 15.10
CA HIS A 223 7.59 14.99 16.34
C HIS A 223 6.47 13.93 16.38
N GLY A 224 6.25 13.19 15.30
CA GLY A 224 5.15 12.22 15.22
C GLY A 224 4.89 11.68 13.82
N PRO A 225 3.64 11.79 13.30
CA PRO A 225 3.16 10.99 12.19
C PRO A 225 3.95 11.07 10.87
N VAL A 226 4.59 12.20 10.57
CA VAL A 226 5.40 12.31 9.34
C VAL A 226 6.71 11.55 9.48
N THR A 227 7.30 11.54 10.67
CA THR A 227 8.53 10.79 10.98
C THR A 227 8.24 9.30 11.14
N PHE A 228 7.07 8.93 11.67
CA PHE A 228 6.57 7.56 11.72
C PHE A 228 5.90 7.18 10.41
N ASN A 229 6.62 6.58 9.50
CA ASN A 229 6.12 6.15 8.20
C ASN A 229 6.66 4.76 7.82
N ASN A 230 6.12 4.19 6.76
CA ASN A 230 6.43 2.82 6.35
C ASN A 230 7.93 2.60 6.05
N ASP A 231 8.62 3.59 5.48
CA ASP A 231 10.07 3.48 5.21
C ASP A 231 10.88 3.43 6.51
N THR A 232 10.59 4.37 7.43
CA THR A 232 11.31 4.42 8.71
C THR A 232 11.01 3.20 9.59
N PHE A 233 9.79 2.68 9.58
CA PHE A 233 9.44 1.42 10.24
C PHE A 233 10.17 0.23 9.62
N GLN A 234 10.24 0.15 8.30
CA GLN A 234 10.97 -0.92 7.62
C GLN A 234 12.47 -0.89 7.98
N ARG A 235 13.05 0.30 8.04
CA ARG A 235 14.46 0.48 8.44
C ARG A 235 14.71 0.07 9.89
N MET A 236 13.83 0.43 10.81
CA MET A 236 13.87 -0.02 12.22
C MET A 236 13.83 -1.56 12.30
N VAL A 237 12.89 -2.17 11.60
CA VAL A 237 12.71 -3.63 11.60
C VAL A 237 13.94 -4.32 11.01
N ASN A 238 14.41 -3.89 9.85
CA ASN A 238 15.60 -4.47 9.21
C ASN A 238 16.83 -4.34 10.11
N PHE A 239 17.00 -3.19 10.76
CA PHE A 239 18.08 -3.00 11.73
C PHE A 239 18.03 -4.05 12.84
N PHE A 240 16.87 -4.20 13.52
CA PHE A 240 16.75 -5.20 14.59
C PHE A 240 16.95 -6.62 14.07
N GLN A 241 16.44 -6.96 12.87
CA GLN A 241 16.61 -8.28 12.26
C GLN A 241 18.09 -8.57 11.98
N ARG A 242 18.84 -7.61 11.40
CA ARG A 242 20.30 -7.76 11.19
C ARG A 242 21.04 -7.97 12.50
N GLN A 243 20.78 -7.12 13.50
CA GLN A 243 21.45 -7.22 14.82
C GLN A 243 21.07 -8.51 15.57
N ALA A 244 19.88 -9.04 15.32
CA ALA A 244 19.40 -10.30 15.89
C ALA A 244 19.87 -11.55 15.11
N GLY A 245 20.52 -11.38 13.95
CA GLY A 245 20.94 -12.48 13.09
C GLY A 245 19.78 -13.26 12.47
N ILE A 246 18.67 -12.60 12.18
CA ILE A 246 17.51 -13.16 11.48
C ILE A 246 17.33 -12.51 10.12
N GLN A 247 16.68 -13.24 9.21
CA GLN A 247 16.48 -12.76 7.84
C GLN A 247 15.60 -11.50 7.83
N GLU A 248 15.99 -10.51 7.02
CA GLU A 248 15.18 -9.31 6.80
C GLU A 248 13.89 -9.66 6.04
N THR A 249 12.79 -9.09 6.50
CA THR A 249 11.46 -9.27 5.91
C THR A 249 10.84 -7.92 5.57
N LYS A 250 10.05 -7.87 4.50
CA LYS A 250 9.24 -6.70 4.21
C LYS A 250 7.99 -6.70 5.09
N LEU A 251 7.68 -5.55 5.66
CA LEU A 251 6.45 -5.35 6.41
C LEU A 251 5.23 -5.39 5.50
N PRO A 252 4.09 -5.92 5.98
CA PRO A 252 2.82 -5.78 5.29
C PRO A 252 2.52 -4.32 4.99
N GLN A 253 2.02 -4.03 3.79
CA GLN A 253 1.67 -2.67 3.39
C GLN A 253 0.16 -2.52 3.25
N PRO A 254 -0.45 -1.40 3.72
CA PRO A 254 -1.83 -1.10 3.39
C PRO A 254 -2.04 -1.16 1.88
N SER A 255 -3.18 -1.71 1.43
CA SER A 255 -3.53 -1.67 0.01
C SER A 255 -3.62 -0.23 -0.48
N ALA A 256 -3.14 0.03 -1.70
CA ALA A 256 -3.21 1.35 -2.32
C ALA A 256 -4.65 1.87 -2.51
N LEU A 257 -5.64 0.98 -2.44
CA LEU A 257 -7.06 1.28 -2.57
C LEU A 257 -7.75 1.50 -1.21
N ASN A 258 -7.01 1.49 -0.11
CA ASN A 258 -7.59 1.84 1.18
C ASN A 258 -7.92 3.34 1.20
N ILE A 259 -9.08 3.68 1.77
CA ILE A 259 -9.40 5.08 2.05
C ILE A 259 -8.45 5.64 3.10
N ARG A 260 -8.35 6.97 3.14
CA ARG A 260 -7.40 7.66 4.02
C ARG A 260 -7.45 7.17 5.46
N ASN A 261 -6.29 6.86 6.02
CA ASN A 261 -6.06 6.39 7.40
C ASN A 261 -6.56 4.97 7.70
N GLN A 262 -6.88 4.17 6.68
CA GLN A 262 -7.18 2.75 6.88
C GLN A 262 -5.93 1.91 6.66
N GLU A 263 -5.60 1.05 7.63
CA GLU A 263 -4.45 0.15 7.56
C GLU A 263 -4.79 -1.19 6.88
N TYR A 264 -6.06 -1.57 6.87
CA TYR A 264 -6.53 -2.85 6.32
C TYR A 264 -7.53 -2.63 5.19
N PRO A 265 -7.54 -3.54 4.20
CA PRO A 265 -6.68 -4.70 4.04
C PRO A 265 -5.20 -4.35 3.84
N ARG A 266 -4.30 -5.24 4.33
CA ARG A 266 -2.85 -5.13 4.13
C ARG A 266 -2.36 -6.25 3.21
N VAL A 267 -1.38 -5.96 2.38
CA VAL A 267 -0.75 -6.94 1.48
C VAL A 267 0.61 -7.35 2.03
N LEU A 268 0.83 -8.65 2.14
CA LEU A 268 2.08 -9.25 2.56
C LEU A 268 3.04 -9.39 1.37
N GLN A 269 4.32 -9.60 1.65
CA GLN A 269 5.37 -9.73 0.63
C GLN A 269 5.11 -10.86 -0.38
N ASP A 270 4.44 -11.91 0.04
CA ASP A 270 4.10 -13.09 -0.78
C ASP A 270 2.75 -12.99 -1.49
N GLY A 271 2.12 -11.82 -1.47
CA GLY A 271 0.83 -11.57 -2.11
C GLY A 271 -0.39 -12.00 -1.30
N ARG A 272 -0.21 -12.57 -0.10
CA ARG A 272 -1.35 -12.81 0.81
C ARG A 272 -1.94 -11.48 1.27
N VAL A 273 -3.22 -11.48 1.58
CA VAL A 273 -3.94 -10.29 2.05
C VAL A 273 -4.47 -10.53 3.46
N GLU A 274 -4.17 -9.61 4.36
CA GLU A 274 -4.73 -9.59 5.71
C GLU A 274 -5.92 -8.65 5.77
N PHE A 275 -7.04 -9.16 6.25
CA PHE A 275 -8.26 -8.41 6.51
C PHE A 275 -8.52 -8.28 8.00
N ARG A 276 -9.02 -7.11 8.39
CA ARG A 276 -9.44 -6.83 9.76
C ARG A 276 -10.74 -6.03 9.73
N VAL A 277 -11.80 -6.56 10.36
CA VAL A 277 -13.15 -6.00 10.33
C VAL A 277 -13.69 -5.86 11.75
N ASN A 278 -14.09 -4.66 12.12
CA ASN A 278 -14.74 -4.41 13.40
C ASN A 278 -16.26 -4.65 13.27
N ALA A 279 -16.72 -5.82 13.69
CA ALA A 279 -18.13 -6.22 13.68
C ALA A 279 -18.47 -7.03 14.95
N PRO A 280 -18.50 -6.38 16.12
CA PRO A 280 -18.56 -7.07 17.40
C PRO A 280 -19.88 -7.83 17.62
N THR A 281 -20.98 -7.42 16.97
CA THR A 281 -22.30 -8.07 17.09
C THR A 281 -22.55 -9.15 16.04
N ALA A 282 -21.73 -9.22 14.97
CA ALA A 282 -21.90 -10.21 13.92
C ALA A 282 -21.66 -11.64 14.45
N GLN A 283 -22.42 -12.60 13.91
CA GLN A 283 -22.31 -14.02 14.21
C GLN A 283 -21.32 -14.70 13.27
N LYS A 284 -21.21 -14.24 12.02
CA LYS A 284 -20.30 -14.74 11.02
C LYS A 284 -19.83 -13.60 10.12
N VAL A 285 -18.50 -13.52 9.90
CA VAL A 285 -17.92 -12.60 8.93
C VAL A 285 -16.98 -13.37 8.01
N GLN A 286 -17.08 -13.11 6.70
CA GLN A 286 -16.26 -13.74 5.67
C GLN A 286 -15.78 -12.66 4.69
N ILE A 287 -14.68 -12.95 4.00
CA ILE A 287 -14.21 -12.21 2.82
C ILE A 287 -14.53 -13.05 1.59
N ASP A 288 -15.20 -12.45 0.60
CA ASP A 288 -15.34 -13.03 -0.73
C ASP A 288 -14.33 -12.36 -1.67
N LEU A 289 -13.23 -13.05 -1.96
CA LEU A 289 -12.13 -12.64 -2.84
C LEU A 289 -11.88 -13.77 -3.85
N GLY A 290 -12.78 -13.91 -4.81
CA GLY A 290 -12.80 -15.03 -5.74
C GLY A 290 -13.25 -16.36 -5.12
N LYS A 291 -13.04 -16.53 -3.81
CA LYS A 291 -13.61 -17.56 -2.95
C LYS A 291 -13.90 -16.98 -1.56
N LEU A 292 -14.70 -17.71 -0.77
CA LEU A 292 -15.03 -17.33 0.60
C LEU A 292 -13.92 -17.73 1.57
N TYR A 293 -13.47 -16.77 2.39
CA TYR A 293 -12.55 -16.95 3.50
C TYR A 293 -13.29 -16.67 4.81
N ASP A 294 -13.37 -17.66 5.69
CA ASP A 294 -13.94 -17.48 7.03
C ASP A 294 -12.99 -16.63 7.90
N MET A 295 -13.54 -15.61 8.56
CA MET A 295 -12.81 -14.81 9.52
C MET A 295 -12.93 -15.36 10.94
N LYS A 296 -11.92 -15.12 11.76
CA LYS A 296 -11.90 -15.49 13.18
C LYS A 296 -12.17 -14.25 14.04
N LYS A 297 -13.10 -14.37 14.97
CA LYS A 297 -13.45 -13.32 15.92
C LYS A 297 -12.47 -13.30 17.10
N GLY A 298 -11.82 -12.17 17.35
CA GLY A 298 -11.02 -11.94 18.54
C GLY A 298 -11.86 -11.64 19.79
N ALA A 299 -11.26 -11.68 20.95
CA ALA A 299 -11.90 -11.32 22.22
C ALA A 299 -12.34 -9.85 22.28
N ASP A 300 -11.73 -8.99 21.47
CA ASP A 300 -12.06 -7.58 21.28
C ASP A 300 -13.23 -7.33 20.31
N GLY A 301 -13.83 -8.39 19.77
CA GLY A 301 -14.92 -8.31 18.79
C GLY A 301 -14.46 -8.01 17.35
N VAL A 302 -13.17 -7.94 17.11
CA VAL A 302 -12.58 -7.73 15.79
C VAL A 302 -12.39 -9.07 15.07
N TRP A 303 -12.78 -9.09 13.79
CA TRP A 303 -12.63 -10.25 12.93
C TRP A 303 -11.39 -10.13 12.06
N THR A 304 -10.66 -11.22 11.90
CA THR A 304 -9.42 -11.26 11.12
C THR A 304 -9.34 -12.49 10.25
N CYS A 305 -8.75 -12.37 9.08
CA CYS A 305 -8.28 -13.50 8.27
C CYS A 305 -7.10 -13.09 7.40
N THR A 306 -6.33 -14.09 6.97
CA THR A 306 -5.28 -13.95 5.96
C THR A 306 -5.58 -14.91 4.82
N THR A 307 -5.55 -14.42 3.59
CA THR A 307 -5.84 -15.22 2.40
C THR A 307 -4.64 -16.07 1.99
N GLU A 308 -4.82 -16.89 0.96
CA GLU A 308 -3.72 -17.40 0.16
C GLU A 308 -3.12 -16.28 -0.70
N PRO A 309 -1.90 -16.47 -1.27
CA PRO A 309 -1.33 -15.51 -2.21
C PRO A 309 -2.27 -15.21 -3.38
N GLN A 310 -2.42 -13.94 -3.71
CA GLN A 310 -3.17 -13.44 -4.86
C GLN A 310 -2.18 -13.02 -5.95
N SER A 311 -2.62 -13.05 -7.20
CA SER A 311 -1.85 -12.48 -8.31
C SER A 311 -1.74 -10.97 -8.19
N GLU A 312 -0.69 -10.38 -8.78
CA GLU A 312 -0.51 -8.92 -8.83
C GLU A 312 -1.67 -8.21 -9.54
N GLY A 313 -1.94 -6.97 -9.18
CA GLY A 313 -2.97 -6.10 -9.75
C GLY A 313 -4.26 -6.05 -8.95
N PHE A 314 -5.31 -5.56 -9.61
CA PHE A 314 -6.60 -5.27 -8.98
C PHE A 314 -7.46 -6.53 -8.81
N HIS A 315 -8.03 -6.69 -7.60
CA HIS A 315 -9.02 -7.73 -7.30
C HIS A 315 -10.24 -7.13 -6.62
N TYR A 316 -11.43 -7.54 -7.06
CA TYR A 316 -12.66 -7.26 -6.33
C TYR A 316 -12.76 -8.11 -5.08
N TYR A 317 -13.29 -7.55 -4.01
CA TYR A 317 -13.69 -8.31 -2.84
C TYR A 317 -14.94 -7.74 -2.16
N PHE A 318 -15.61 -8.56 -1.36
CA PHE A 318 -16.75 -8.17 -0.53
C PHE A 318 -16.53 -8.62 0.91
N LEU A 319 -17.09 -7.86 1.83
CA LEU A 319 -17.41 -8.38 3.15
C LEU A 319 -18.74 -9.16 3.06
N VAL A 320 -18.79 -10.32 3.72
CA VAL A 320 -20.02 -11.07 3.89
C VAL A 320 -20.32 -11.13 5.39
N VAL A 321 -21.24 -10.30 5.85
CA VAL A 321 -21.61 -10.17 7.26
C VAL A 321 -22.97 -10.82 7.48
N ASP A 322 -22.99 -11.89 8.26
CA ASP A 322 -24.20 -12.69 8.54
C ASP A 322 -24.96 -13.08 7.24
N GLY A 323 -24.22 -13.40 6.19
CA GLY A 323 -24.74 -13.82 4.89
C GLY A 323 -25.04 -12.68 3.91
N VAL A 324 -24.90 -11.42 4.31
CA VAL A 324 -25.14 -10.26 3.44
C VAL A 324 -23.83 -9.76 2.84
N LYS A 325 -23.75 -9.68 1.51
CA LYS A 325 -22.61 -9.07 0.79
C LYS A 325 -22.69 -7.55 0.88
N VAL A 326 -21.60 -6.93 1.31
CA VAL A 326 -21.47 -5.46 1.41
C VAL A 326 -20.08 -5.03 0.97
N ALA A 327 -19.96 -3.78 0.52
CA ALA A 327 -18.65 -3.17 0.31
C ALA A 327 -17.97 -2.89 1.66
N ASP A 328 -16.65 -3.02 1.69
CA ASP A 328 -15.84 -2.67 2.87
C ASP A 328 -15.71 -1.15 2.97
N PRO A 329 -16.13 -0.52 4.08
CA PRO A 329 -15.95 0.91 4.26
C PRO A 329 -14.48 1.37 4.37
N ALA A 330 -13.55 0.45 4.51
CA ALA A 330 -12.12 0.75 4.55
C ALA A 330 -11.47 0.86 3.15
N SER A 331 -12.15 0.43 2.09
CA SER A 331 -11.67 0.46 0.70
C SER A 331 -12.41 1.49 -0.13
N GLU A 332 -11.78 2.01 -1.17
CA GLU A 332 -12.49 2.65 -2.27
C GLU A 332 -13.56 1.72 -2.83
N SER A 333 -14.64 2.30 -3.35
CA SER A 333 -15.77 1.55 -3.89
C SER A 333 -15.76 1.58 -5.41
N PHE A 334 -15.98 0.42 -6.01
CA PHE A 334 -16.01 0.20 -7.45
C PHE A 334 -17.36 -0.41 -7.85
N TYR A 335 -17.84 -0.09 -9.05
CA TYR A 335 -18.96 -0.85 -9.61
C TYR A 335 -18.39 -2.04 -10.37
N GLY A 336 -18.73 -3.23 -9.90
CA GLY A 336 -18.31 -4.50 -10.48
C GLY A 336 -19.16 -5.64 -9.91
N CYS A 337 -19.19 -6.78 -10.58
CA CYS A 337 -20.04 -7.92 -10.20
C CYS A 337 -21.53 -7.53 -10.05
N SER A 338 -22.01 -6.55 -10.82
CA SER A 338 -23.38 -5.99 -10.81
C SER A 338 -23.78 -5.26 -9.53
N MET A 339 -22.82 -4.84 -8.70
CA MET A 339 -23.07 -4.07 -7.47
C MET A 339 -21.86 -3.23 -7.06
N MET A 340 -22.02 -2.38 -6.07
CA MET A 340 -20.90 -1.69 -5.45
C MET A 340 -20.06 -2.67 -4.65
N THR A 341 -18.78 -2.69 -4.89
CA THR A 341 -17.82 -3.63 -4.31
C THR A 341 -16.57 -2.89 -3.85
N SER A 342 -15.70 -3.56 -3.13
CA SER A 342 -14.40 -3.08 -2.72
C SER A 342 -13.30 -3.61 -3.64
N GLY A 343 -12.14 -2.99 -3.59
CA GLY A 343 -10.95 -3.42 -4.32
C GLY A 343 -9.74 -3.60 -3.42
N VAL A 344 -8.89 -4.52 -3.77
CA VAL A 344 -7.54 -4.64 -3.22
C VAL A 344 -6.54 -4.67 -4.37
N GLU A 345 -5.49 -3.88 -4.27
CA GLU A 345 -4.40 -3.86 -5.25
C GLU A 345 -3.21 -4.63 -4.69
N ILE A 346 -2.83 -5.70 -5.37
CA ILE A 346 -1.62 -6.46 -5.07
C ILE A 346 -0.47 -5.83 -5.87
N PRO A 347 0.61 -5.39 -5.20
CA PRO A 347 1.70 -4.70 -5.88
C PRO A 347 2.32 -5.54 -6.99
N TYR A 348 2.56 -4.92 -8.15
CA TYR A 348 3.34 -5.53 -9.22
C TYR A 348 4.82 -5.64 -8.82
N PRO A 349 5.55 -6.66 -9.31
CA PRO A 349 7.00 -6.72 -9.22
C PRO A 349 7.65 -5.46 -9.79
N ALA A 350 8.84 -5.10 -9.30
CA ALA A 350 9.50 -3.83 -9.63
C ALA A 350 9.66 -3.62 -11.16
N GLU A 351 9.92 -4.69 -11.91
CA GLU A 351 10.09 -4.67 -13.37
C GLU A 351 8.81 -4.37 -14.15
N LYS A 352 7.64 -4.59 -13.54
CA LYS A 352 6.32 -4.31 -14.14
C LYS A 352 5.65 -3.07 -13.54
N ALA A 353 5.99 -2.74 -12.30
CA ALA A 353 5.28 -1.73 -11.50
C ALA A 353 5.19 -0.37 -12.20
N ASP A 354 6.24 0.02 -12.94
CA ASP A 354 6.31 1.32 -13.61
C ASP A 354 5.28 1.50 -14.73
N ARG A 355 4.75 0.40 -15.29
CA ARG A 355 3.69 0.44 -16.30
C ARG A 355 2.36 0.95 -15.72
N TYR A 356 2.11 0.67 -14.44
CA TYR A 356 0.82 0.89 -13.76
C TYR A 356 0.85 2.03 -12.75
N LYS A 357 1.94 2.79 -12.67
CA LYS A 357 2.08 3.92 -11.77
C LYS A 357 1.95 5.25 -12.50
N MET A 358 1.26 6.20 -11.88
CA MET A 358 1.34 7.59 -12.27
C MET A 358 2.75 8.11 -11.96
N LYS A 359 3.50 8.53 -12.99
CA LYS A 359 4.89 8.98 -12.88
C LYS A 359 4.95 10.50 -12.92
N ALA A 360 5.66 11.13 -11.99
CA ALA A 360 5.76 12.59 -11.90
C ALA A 360 6.48 13.26 -13.10
N ASP A 361 7.31 12.51 -13.82
CA ASP A 361 8.05 12.94 -15.01
C ASP A 361 7.31 12.65 -16.34
N VAL A 362 6.16 11.99 -16.30
CA VAL A 362 5.27 11.74 -17.43
C VAL A 362 4.15 12.78 -17.45
N LYS A 363 3.87 13.32 -18.62
CA LYS A 363 2.70 14.19 -18.81
C LYS A 363 1.44 13.33 -18.90
N HIS A 364 0.43 13.67 -18.11
CA HIS A 364 -0.80 12.92 -18.01
C HIS A 364 -1.92 13.53 -18.87
N GLY A 365 -2.75 12.64 -19.41
CA GLY A 365 -4.00 12.98 -20.06
C GLY A 365 -5.12 13.25 -19.05
N GLU A 366 -6.33 13.42 -19.54
CA GLU A 366 -7.51 13.70 -18.72
C GLU A 366 -8.65 12.73 -19.05
N VAL A 367 -9.34 12.23 -18.00
CA VAL A 367 -10.56 11.46 -18.15
C VAL A 367 -11.76 12.34 -17.80
N SER A 368 -12.62 12.60 -18.79
CA SER A 368 -13.82 13.43 -18.63
C SER A 368 -15.08 12.60 -18.68
N ARG A 369 -16.01 12.86 -17.76
CA ARG A 369 -17.35 12.28 -17.79
C ARG A 369 -18.29 13.16 -18.62
N VAL A 370 -18.80 12.64 -19.74
CA VAL A 370 -19.74 13.31 -20.63
C VAL A 370 -21.12 12.67 -20.49
N ARG A 371 -22.11 13.47 -20.09
CA ARG A 371 -23.50 13.02 -20.00
C ARG A 371 -24.22 13.23 -21.34
N TYR A 372 -25.02 12.26 -21.73
CA TYR A 372 -25.88 12.35 -22.93
C TYR A 372 -27.20 11.62 -22.70
N GLN A 373 -28.20 11.97 -23.50
CA GLN A 373 -29.46 11.24 -23.55
C GLN A 373 -29.39 10.27 -24.73
N SER A 374 -29.45 8.97 -24.43
CA SER A 374 -29.45 7.94 -25.50
C SER A 374 -30.74 8.01 -26.32
N LYS A 375 -30.60 8.07 -27.61
CA LYS A 375 -31.72 8.01 -28.56
C LYS A 375 -32.29 6.60 -28.69
N VAL A 376 -31.47 5.60 -28.39
CA VAL A 376 -31.87 4.19 -28.47
C VAL A 376 -32.66 3.77 -27.24
N THR A 377 -32.19 4.15 -26.03
CA THR A 377 -32.84 3.74 -24.77
C THR A 377 -33.76 4.80 -24.17
N GLY A 378 -33.63 6.06 -24.58
CA GLY A 378 -34.32 7.21 -23.99
C GLY A 378 -33.75 7.65 -22.64
N GLN A 379 -32.77 6.95 -22.11
CA GLN A 379 -32.22 7.18 -20.77
C GLN A 379 -31.05 8.16 -20.81
N TRP A 380 -30.81 8.83 -19.67
CA TRP A 380 -29.60 9.58 -19.44
C TRP A 380 -28.46 8.62 -19.08
N LYS A 381 -27.38 8.66 -19.86
CA LYS A 381 -26.18 7.82 -19.71
C LYS A 381 -24.92 8.67 -19.66
N ASN A 382 -23.81 8.06 -19.34
CA ASN A 382 -22.50 8.68 -19.38
C ASN A 382 -21.59 7.95 -20.34
N ILE A 383 -20.63 8.68 -20.87
CA ILE A 383 -19.45 8.16 -21.52
C ILE A 383 -18.24 8.77 -20.84
N TYR A 384 -17.24 7.96 -20.52
CA TYR A 384 -15.97 8.43 -20.02
C TYR A 384 -15.01 8.55 -21.20
N VAL A 385 -14.37 9.71 -21.32
CA VAL A 385 -13.50 10.00 -22.47
C VAL A 385 -12.13 10.41 -21.95
N TYR A 386 -11.12 9.59 -22.24
CA TYR A 386 -9.73 9.94 -22.04
C TYR A 386 -9.23 10.76 -23.24
N THR A 387 -8.54 11.84 -22.98
CA THR A 387 -7.81 12.65 -23.95
C THR A 387 -6.33 12.67 -23.59
N PRO A 388 -5.40 12.49 -24.57
CA PRO A 388 -3.97 12.39 -24.26
C PRO A 388 -3.38 13.70 -23.79
N ALA A 389 -2.24 13.63 -23.11
CA ALA A 389 -1.51 14.80 -22.61
C ALA A 389 -1.29 15.85 -23.71
N GLY A 390 -1.56 17.11 -23.38
CA GLY A 390 -1.45 18.23 -24.33
C GLY A 390 -2.63 18.34 -25.32
N TYR A 391 -3.67 17.53 -25.19
CA TYR A 391 -4.85 17.62 -26.03
C TYR A 391 -5.47 19.02 -26.05
N ALA A 392 -5.63 19.68 -24.90
CA ALA A 392 -6.28 20.97 -24.78
C ALA A 392 -5.59 22.08 -25.61
N THR A 393 -4.26 22.04 -25.69
CA THR A 393 -3.44 23.06 -26.37
C THR A 393 -3.03 22.68 -27.80
N SER A 394 -3.19 21.43 -28.18
CA SER A 394 -2.85 20.91 -29.51
C SER A 394 -3.99 21.15 -30.48
N GLY A 395 -3.71 21.60 -31.69
CA GLY A 395 -4.69 21.66 -32.78
C GLY A 395 -4.91 20.34 -33.52
N LYS A 396 -4.27 19.25 -33.10
CA LYS A 396 -4.27 17.95 -33.79
C LYS A 396 -5.61 17.23 -33.65
N ARG A 397 -5.90 16.38 -34.62
CA ARG A 397 -6.95 15.37 -34.56
C ARG A 397 -6.34 14.03 -34.21
N TYR A 398 -7.07 13.25 -33.42
CA TYR A 398 -6.59 12.01 -32.84
C TYR A 398 -7.44 10.81 -33.29
N PRO A 399 -6.86 9.61 -33.43
CA PRO A 399 -7.64 8.40 -33.55
C PRO A 399 -8.44 8.14 -32.27
N VAL A 400 -9.53 7.36 -32.40
CA VAL A 400 -10.41 7.02 -31.27
C VAL A 400 -10.46 5.53 -31.09
N LEU A 401 -10.20 5.08 -29.86
CA LEU A 401 -10.49 3.74 -29.39
C LEU A 401 -11.83 3.77 -28.64
N TYR A 402 -12.85 3.09 -29.17
CA TYR A 402 -14.09 2.80 -28.44
C TYR A 402 -13.87 1.52 -27.64
N LEU A 403 -13.87 1.60 -26.31
CA LEU A 403 -13.43 0.54 -25.40
C LEU A 403 -14.56 0.14 -24.46
N GLN A 404 -14.97 -1.14 -24.52
CA GLN A 404 -16.15 -1.63 -23.81
C GLN A 404 -15.79 -2.50 -22.61
N HIS A 405 -16.52 -2.30 -21.52
CA HIS A 405 -16.41 -3.07 -20.28
C HIS A 405 -17.09 -4.44 -20.38
N GLY A 406 -16.87 -5.30 -19.38
CA GLY A 406 -17.48 -6.61 -19.27
C GLY A 406 -18.86 -6.63 -18.59
N GLY A 407 -19.46 -7.80 -18.54
CA GLY A 407 -20.72 -7.99 -17.81
C GLY A 407 -20.58 -7.69 -16.32
N GLY A 408 -21.58 -7.01 -15.76
CA GLY A 408 -21.58 -6.62 -14.34
C GLY A 408 -20.72 -5.41 -14.00
N GLU A 409 -20.18 -4.71 -15.00
CA GLU A 409 -19.42 -3.47 -14.87
C GLU A 409 -20.14 -2.30 -15.56
N ASP A 410 -19.52 -1.13 -15.62
CA ASP A 410 -20.04 0.05 -16.31
C ASP A 410 -18.92 0.87 -16.99
N GLU A 411 -19.28 2.02 -17.52
CA GLU A 411 -18.40 2.93 -18.26
C GLU A 411 -17.15 3.39 -17.49
N ARG A 412 -17.07 3.15 -16.16
CA ARG A 412 -15.94 3.52 -15.31
C ARG A 412 -14.86 2.44 -15.23
N GLY A 413 -15.21 1.19 -15.55
CA GLY A 413 -14.35 0.02 -15.31
C GLY A 413 -12.94 0.18 -15.88
N TRP A 414 -12.82 0.54 -17.14
CA TRP A 414 -11.53 0.68 -17.79
C TRP A 414 -10.66 1.81 -17.24
N SER A 415 -11.23 2.94 -16.83
CA SER A 415 -10.45 4.03 -16.22
C SER A 415 -10.13 3.78 -14.75
N ASN A 416 -11.04 3.17 -13.98
CA ASN A 416 -10.84 2.95 -12.56
C ASN A 416 -10.04 1.65 -12.30
N GLN A 417 -10.66 0.49 -12.56
CA GLN A 417 -10.03 -0.81 -12.33
C GLN A 417 -8.96 -1.12 -13.38
N GLY A 418 -9.18 -0.68 -14.62
CA GLY A 418 -8.31 -0.95 -15.77
C GLY A 418 -7.08 -0.04 -15.86
N LEU A 419 -7.06 1.11 -15.20
CA LEU A 419 -5.97 2.10 -15.25
C LEU A 419 -5.59 2.51 -16.69
N THR A 420 -6.56 2.54 -17.61
CA THR A 420 -6.32 2.75 -19.06
C THR A 420 -5.61 4.07 -19.34
N ASP A 421 -5.96 5.13 -18.64
CA ASP A 421 -5.33 6.45 -18.73
C ASP A 421 -3.86 6.41 -18.32
N ILE A 422 -3.54 5.81 -17.18
CA ILE A 422 -2.18 5.69 -16.67
C ILE A 422 -1.32 4.82 -17.60
N ILE A 423 -1.86 3.68 -18.05
CA ILE A 423 -1.16 2.77 -18.97
C ILE A 423 -0.86 3.49 -20.29
N LEU A 424 -1.85 4.20 -20.85
CA LEU A 424 -1.66 4.94 -22.11
C LEU A 424 -0.68 6.10 -21.96
N ASP A 425 -0.76 6.87 -20.90
CA ASP A 425 0.19 7.97 -20.66
C ASP A 425 1.62 7.45 -20.62
N ASN A 426 1.87 6.35 -19.91
CA ASN A 426 3.18 5.73 -19.84
C ASN A 426 3.64 5.20 -21.21
N LEU A 427 2.78 4.49 -21.93
CA LEU A 427 3.11 3.95 -23.26
C LEU A 427 3.34 5.05 -24.31
N ILE A 428 2.57 6.13 -24.25
CA ILE A 428 2.75 7.31 -25.14
C ILE A 428 4.08 7.99 -24.83
N ALA A 429 4.41 8.18 -23.55
CA ALA A 429 5.68 8.77 -23.14
C ALA A 429 6.90 7.93 -23.55
N GLU A 430 6.73 6.60 -23.57
CA GLU A 430 7.76 5.65 -24.03
C GLU A 430 7.83 5.52 -25.57
N GLY A 431 6.94 6.20 -26.31
CA GLY A 431 6.84 6.08 -27.77
C GLY A 431 6.33 4.72 -28.28
N LYS A 432 5.67 3.95 -27.41
CA LYS A 432 5.10 2.62 -27.70
C LYS A 432 3.63 2.68 -28.13
N ALA A 433 2.94 3.77 -27.85
CA ALA A 433 1.58 4.03 -28.30
C ALA A 433 1.47 5.40 -28.95
N GLU A 434 0.66 5.49 -29.99
CA GLU A 434 0.29 6.78 -30.56
C GLU A 434 -0.71 7.50 -29.65
N PRO A 435 -0.60 8.83 -29.50
CA PRO A 435 -1.60 9.59 -28.75
C PRO A 435 -3.00 9.40 -29.36
N MET A 436 -3.96 8.97 -28.54
CA MET A 436 -5.32 8.67 -28.96
C MET A 436 -6.36 9.12 -27.94
N ILE A 437 -7.60 9.25 -28.38
CA ILE A 437 -8.77 9.41 -27.52
C ILE A 437 -9.29 8.00 -27.20
N VAL A 438 -9.71 7.76 -25.95
CA VAL A 438 -10.42 6.53 -25.60
C VAL A 438 -11.82 6.89 -25.10
N ALA A 439 -12.82 6.30 -25.73
CA ALA A 439 -14.23 6.49 -25.40
C ALA A 439 -14.80 5.22 -24.76
N MET A 440 -15.14 5.29 -23.47
CA MET A 440 -15.65 4.19 -22.66
C MET A 440 -17.13 4.42 -22.39
N MET A 441 -17.99 3.62 -23.03
CA MET A 441 -19.45 3.74 -22.93
C MET A 441 -20.02 2.73 -21.92
N ASP A 442 -21.20 3.03 -21.40
CA ASP A 442 -22.01 2.03 -20.70
C ASP A 442 -22.57 1.02 -21.71
N GLY A 443 -21.96 -0.16 -21.74
CA GLY A 443 -22.34 -1.27 -22.61
C GLY A 443 -23.56 -2.08 -22.13
N ASN A 444 -24.17 -1.73 -20.99
CA ASN A 444 -25.37 -2.37 -20.47
C ASN A 444 -26.62 -1.91 -21.25
N SER A 445 -26.69 -2.34 -22.49
CA SER A 445 -27.71 -1.97 -23.46
C SER A 445 -28.20 -3.22 -24.18
N GLN A 446 -29.48 -3.28 -24.52
CA GLN A 446 -30.03 -4.38 -25.33
C GLN A 446 -29.55 -4.36 -26.77
N ASP A 447 -29.26 -3.17 -27.32
CA ASP A 447 -28.70 -2.96 -28.64
C ASP A 447 -27.51 -1.99 -28.55
N PHE A 448 -26.38 -2.50 -28.10
CA PHE A 448 -25.15 -1.72 -27.98
C PHE A 448 -24.69 -1.18 -29.36
N ALA A 449 -24.80 -1.97 -30.43
CA ALA A 449 -24.37 -1.54 -31.75
C ALA A 449 -25.16 -0.31 -32.22
N ALA A 450 -26.48 -0.33 -32.09
CA ALA A 450 -27.30 0.83 -32.40
C ALA A 450 -26.94 2.05 -31.55
N GLU A 451 -26.68 1.88 -30.24
CA GLU A 451 -26.31 2.96 -29.35
C GLU A 451 -24.93 3.54 -29.68
N LEU A 452 -23.94 2.69 -29.96
CA LEU A 452 -22.62 3.14 -30.40
C LEU A 452 -22.69 3.96 -31.67
N LEU A 453 -23.44 3.46 -32.67
CA LEU A 453 -23.53 4.08 -33.99
C LEU A 453 -24.40 5.35 -34.02
N THR A 454 -25.48 5.38 -33.22
CA THR A 454 -26.44 6.49 -33.22
C THR A 454 -26.05 7.60 -32.23
N ASP A 455 -25.47 7.23 -31.11
CA ASP A 455 -25.15 8.15 -30.01
C ASP A 455 -23.64 8.28 -29.78
N GLY A 456 -22.93 7.18 -29.54
CA GLY A 456 -21.54 7.19 -29.07
C GLY A 456 -20.58 7.83 -30.06
N ILE A 457 -20.47 7.31 -31.27
CA ILE A 457 -19.58 7.84 -32.32
C ILE A 457 -19.93 9.29 -32.66
N PRO A 458 -21.20 9.65 -32.96
CA PRO A 458 -21.55 11.04 -33.27
C PRO A 458 -21.26 12.00 -32.12
N LEU A 459 -21.49 11.60 -30.85
CA LEU A 459 -21.24 12.40 -29.68
C LEU A 459 -19.73 12.72 -29.53
N VAL A 460 -18.88 11.67 -29.59
CA VAL A 460 -17.44 11.82 -29.46
C VAL A 460 -16.87 12.66 -30.61
N GLU A 461 -17.27 12.40 -31.84
CA GLU A 461 -16.77 13.13 -33.01
C GLU A 461 -17.24 14.59 -33.06
N SER A 462 -18.39 14.92 -32.49
CA SER A 462 -18.88 16.29 -32.39
C SER A 462 -18.19 17.12 -31.30
N ARG A 463 -17.73 16.46 -30.24
CA ARG A 463 -17.14 17.14 -29.05
C ARG A 463 -15.62 17.18 -29.06
N TYR A 464 -14.98 16.22 -29.71
CA TYR A 464 -13.53 16.04 -29.69
C TYR A 464 -12.92 16.13 -31.08
N ARG A 465 -11.65 16.52 -31.13
CA ARG A 465 -10.89 16.56 -32.38
C ARG A 465 -10.44 15.15 -32.78
N THR A 466 -11.28 14.47 -33.51
CA THR A 466 -11.13 13.06 -33.92
C THR A 466 -10.79 12.92 -35.41
N LEU A 467 -10.13 11.81 -35.76
CA LEU A 467 -10.05 11.32 -37.11
C LEU A 467 -11.33 10.53 -37.40
N THR A 468 -12.20 11.06 -38.27
CA THR A 468 -13.56 10.56 -38.49
C THR A 468 -13.66 9.47 -39.58
N THR A 469 -12.53 8.95 -40.04
CA THR A 469 -12.48 7.83 -41.01
C THR A 469 -12.26 6.50 -40.29
N ALA A 470 -12.54 5.40 -40.99
CA ALA A 470 -12.28 4.06 -40.42
C ALA A 470 -10.82 3.85 -39.96
N ASP A 471 -9.86 4.47 -40.68
CA ASP A 471 -8.44 4.42 -40.32
C ASP A 471 -8.13 5.07 -38.95
N GLY A 472 -8.99 5.98 -38.50
CA GLY A 472 -8.90 6.63 -37.20
C GLY A 472 -9.76 5.99 -36.13
N ARG A 473 -10.43 4.86 -36.38
CA ARG A 473 -11.31 4.22 -35.39
C ARG A 473 -10.88 2.81 -35.05
N ALA A 474 -10.80 2.53 -33.77
CA ALA A 474 -10.67 1.21 -33.18
C ALA A 474 -11.90 0.87 -32.32
N LEU A 475 -12.31 -0.38 -32.30
CA LEU A 475 -13.34 -0.90 -31.40
C LEU A 475 -12.76 -2.08 -30.64
N ALA A 476 -12.81 -2.03 -29.31
CA ALA A 476 -12.32 -3.12 -28.48
C ALA A 476 -13.21 -3.32 -27.24
N GLY A 477 -13.13 -4.49 -26.64
CA GLY A 477 -13.86 -4.78 -25.42
C GLY A 477 -13.50 -6.10 -24.78
N LEU A 478 -13.78 -6.18 -23.47
CA LEU A 478 -13.56 -7.39 -22.68
C LEU A 478 -14.88 -8.15 -22.44
N SER A 479 -14.81 -9.48 -22.43
CA SER A 479 -15.94 -10.35 -22.05
C SER A 479 -17.22 -10.02 -22.84
N MET A 480 -18.28 -9.54 -22.18
CA MET A 480 -19.50 -9.03 -22.84
C MET A 480 -19.16 -7.96 -23.89
N GLY A 481 -18.31 -7.00 -23.54
CA GLY A 481 -17.85 -5.96 -24.48
C GLY A 481 -17.08 -6.52 -25.67
N GLY A 482 -16.39 -7.65 -25.51
CA GLY A 482 -15.74 -8.38 -26.59
C GLY A 482 -16.75 -8.98 -27.57
N ILE A 483 -17.85 -9.56 -27.09
CA ILE A 483 -18.96 -10.03 -27.94
C ILE A 483 -19.60 -8.84 -28.67
N GLN A 484 -19.83 -7.72 -27.99
CA GLN A 484 -20.36 -6.50 -28.60
C GLN A 484 -19.42 -5.95 -29.67
N THR A 485 -18.12 -6.01 -29.43
CA THR A 485 -17.07 -5.65 -30.40
C THR A 485 -17.13 -6.54 -31.65
N LEU A 486 -17.17 -7.85 -31.47
CA LEU A 486 -17.30 -8.84 -32.55
C LEU A 486 -18.54 -8.57 -33.37
N ASN A 487 -19.70 -8.48 -32.72
CA ASN A 487 -20.98 -8.28 -33.38
C ASN A 487 -21.00 -6.99 -34.22
N THR A 488 -20.54 -5.88 -33.60
CA THR A 488 -20.59 -4.57 -34.25
C THR A 488 -19.59 -4.46 -35.41
N SER A 489 -18.34 -4.89 -35.18
CA SER A 489 -17.28 -4.75 -36.19
C SER A 489 -17.54 -5.62 -37.44
N ILE A 490 -18.10 -6.82 -37.28
CA ILE A 490 -18.39 -7.70 -38.39
C ILE A 490 -19.63 -7.24 -39.18
N MET A 491 -20.61 -6.62 -38.52
CA MET A 491 -21.77 -6.06 -39.20
C MET A 491 -21.48 -4.71 -39.86
N HIS A 492 -20.52 -3.95 -39.36
CA HIS A 492 -20.13 -2.62 -39.82
C HIS A 492 -18.62 -2.50 -40.08
N PRO A 493 -18.02 -3.38 -40.89
CA PRO A 493 -16.57 -3.44 -41.10
C PRO A 493 -16.00 -2.18 -41.74
N GLU A 494 -16.84 -1.39 -42.44
CA GLU A 494 -16.46 -0.12 -43.07
C GLU A 494 -16.14 0.99 -42.05
N LEU A 495 -16.52 0.82 -40.78
CA LEU A 495 -16.37 1.86 -39.76
C LEU A 495 -15.07 1.75 -38.97
N PHE A 496 -14.47 0.56 -38.90
CA PHE A 496 -13.34 0.27 -38.03
C PHE A 496 -12.20 -0.41 -38.78
N ARG A 497 -10.95 -0.03 -38.54
CA ARG A 497 -9.76 -0.71 -39.09
C ARG A 497 -9.07 -1.59 -38.03
N TYR A 498 -9.34 -1.35 -36.78
CA TYR A 498 -8.69 -2.04 -35.66
C TYR A 498 -9.76 -2.61 -34.74
N VAL A 499 -9.66 -3.88 -34.45
CA VAL A 499 -10.62 -4.63 -33.63
C VAL A 499 -9.84 -5.35 -32.52
N GLY A 500 -10.26 -5.17 -31.26
CA GLY A 500 -9.64 -5.80 -30.09
C GLY A 500 -10.65 -6.62 -29.28
N VAL A 501 -10.38 -7.88 -29.05
CA VAL A 501 -11.25 -8.79 -28.29
C VAL A 501 -10.48 -9.35 -27.11
N PHE A 502 -10.91 -9.02 -25.89
CA PHE A 502 -10.21 -9.38 -24.67
C PHE A 502 -11.02 -10.36 -23.84
N SER A 503 -10.43 -11.52 -23.49
CA SER A 503 -11.07 -12.57 -22.69
C SER A 503 -12.51 -12.83 -23.12
N SER A 504 -12.73 -13.07 -24.43
CA SER A 504 -14.07 -13.15 -25.02
C SER A 504 -14.10 -14.05 -26.25
N GLY A 505 -15.32 -14.40 -26.65
CA GLY A 505 -15.65 -15.17 -27.82
C GLY A 505 -17.13 -15.52 -27.80
N TRP A 506 -17.74 -15.78 -28.95
CA TRP A 506 -19.13 -16.22 -28.96
C TRP A 506 -19.30 -17.55 -28.24
N PHE A 507 -20.42 -17.68 -27.55
CA PHE A 507 -20.74 -18.90 -26.82
C PHE A 507 -20.89 -20.07 -27.80
N LYS A 508 -20.22 -21.16 -27.50
CA LYS A 508 -20.24 -22.41 -28.25
C LYS A 508 -21.66 -23.04 -28.27
N ASN A 509 -22.35 -22.93 -27.14
CA ASN A 509 -23.72 -23.41 -26.94
C ASN A 509 -24.57 -22.33 -26.25
N PRO A 510 -24.95 -21.25 -26.93
CA PRO A 510 -25.70 -20.17 -26.32
C PRO A 510 -27.11 -20.65 -25.91
N GLN A 511 -27.50 -20.31 -24.68
CA GLN A 511 -28.87 -20.51 -24.21
C GLN A 511 -29.83 -19.57 -24.98
N PRO A 512 -31.14 -19.89 -25.12
CA PRO A 512 -32.10 -19.05 -25.85
C PRO A 512 -32.13 -17.58 -25.43
N PHE A 513 -31.95 -17.31 -24.14
CA PHE A 513 -31.88 -15.92 -23.62
C PHE A 513 -30.53 -15.21 -23.89
N MET A 514 -29.54 -15.96 -24.40
CA MET A 514 -28.24 -15.45 -24.85
C MET A 514 -28.10 -15.43 -26.37
N ALA A 515 -29.17 -15.33 -27.11
CA ALA A 515 -29.17 -15.40 -28.58
C ALA A 515 -28.18 -14.42 -29.23
N ASN A 516 -28.00 -13.22 -28.65
CA ASN A 516 -27.03 -12.21 -29.12
C ASN A 516 -25.56 -12.63 -28.88
N SER A 517 -25.32 -13.71 -28.17
CA SER A 517 -24.00 -14.28 -27.93
C SER A 517 -23.67 -15.47 -28.83
N SER A 518 -24.55 -15.78 -29.79
CA SER A 518 -24.30 -16.77 -30.86
C SER A 518 -23.45 -16.17 -31.97
N GLY A 519 -22.41 -16.90 -32.37
CA GLY A 519 -21.54 -16.50 -33.46
C GLY A 519 -22.09 -16.83 -34.86
N GLU A 520 -23.15 -17.64 -34.99
CA GLU A 520 -23.58 -18.19 -36.28
C GLU A 520 -23.93 -17.13 -37.36
N PRO A 521 -24.66 -16.05 -37.05
CA PRO A 521 -24.93 -15.02 -38.07
C PRO A 521 -23.66 -14.31 -38.58
N TYR A 522 -22.68 -14.16 -37.68
CA TYR A 522 -21.42 -13.48 -37.98
C TYR A 522 -20.44 -14.38 -38.71
N TYR A 523 -20.37 -15.66 -38.34
CA TYR A 523 -19.59 -16.65 -39.09
C TYR A 523 -20.09 -16.81 -40.53
N ALA A 524 -21.40 -16.78 -40.73
CA ALA A 524 -21.96 -16.82 -42.09
C ALA A 524 -21.44 -15.65 -42.93
N LYS A 525 -21.46 -14.42 -42.40
CA LYS A 525 -20.95 -13.24 -43.07
C LYS A 525 -19.43 -13.30 -43.34
N LEU A 526 -18.66 -13.72 -42.36
CA LEU A 526 -17.21 -13.87 -42.50
C LEU A 526 -16.86 -14.90 -43.61
N LYS A 527 -17.55 -16.04 -43.60
CA LYS A 527 -17.35 -17.11 -44.58
C LYS A 527 -17.71 -16.69 -45.99
N GLU A 528 -18.71 -15.83 -46.16
CA GLU A 528 -19.16 -15.33 -47.45
C GLU A 528 -18.10 -14.46 -48.13
N ARG A 529 -17.32 -13.67 -47.38
CA ARG A 529 -16.39 -12.68 -47.91
C ARG A 529 -15.10 -12.55 -47.11
N PRO A 530 -14.31 -13.61 -46.89
CA PRO A 530 -13.14 -13.58 -46.00
C PRO A 530 -12.08 -12.56 -46.45
N ASP A 531 -11.79 -12.46 -47.74
CA ASP A 531 -10.81 -11.52 -48.29
C ASP A 531 -11.22 -10.05 -48.08
N TYR A 532 -12.53 -9.77 -48.10
CA TYR A 532 -13.01 -8.44 -47.78
C TYR A 532 -12.71 -8.06 -46.35
N TYR A 533 -13.02 -8.92 -45.38
CA TYR A 533 -12.74 -8.66 -43.96
C TYR A 533 -11.23 -8.56 -43.69
N ASN A 534 -10.43 -9.44 -44.29
CA ASN A 534 -8.97 -9.40 -44.16
C ASN A 534 -8.33 -8.13 -44.76
N LYS A 535 -8.98 -7.52 -45.77
CA LYS A 535 -8.55 -6.24 -46.32
C LYS A 535 -9.07 -5.06 -45.50
N GLN A 536 -10.23 -5.21 -44.88
CA GLN A 536 -10.92 -4.18 -44.14
C GLN A 536 -10.26 -3.95 -42.78
N PHE A 537 -9.97 -5.03 -42.05
CA PHE A 537 -9.28 -4.93 -40.75
C PHE A 537 -7.78 -4.93 -40.98
N ARG A 538 -7.09 -3.86 -40.52
CA ARG A 538 -5.63 -3.80 -40.47
C ARG A 538 -5.09 -4.64 -39.33
N GLU A 539 -5.82 -4.67 -38.22
CA GLU A 539 -5.53 -5.51 -37.07
C GLU A 539 -6.85 -6.07 -36.52
N PHE A 540 -6.86 -7.36 -36.32
CA PHE A 540 -7.90 -8.07 -35.58
C PHE A 540 -7.17 -8.78 -34.41
N TYR A 541 -7.07 -8.11 -33.26
CA TYR A 541 -6.30 -8.54 -32.12
C TYR A 541 -7.19 -9.27 -31.12
N ILE A 542 -6.76 -10.47 -30.72
CA ILE A 542 -7.46 -11.28 -29.72
C ILE A 542 -6.48 -11.55 -28.59
N THR A 543 -6.84 -11.19 -27.38
CA THR A 543 -6.09 -11.55 -26.18
C THR A 543 -6.96 -12.32 -25.20
N MET A 544 -6.33 -13.24 -24.46
CA MET A 544 -7.03 -14.20 -23.62
C MET A 544 -6.24 -14.46 -22.33
N GLY A 545 -6.94 -14.73 -21.26
CA GLY A 545 -6.34 -15.35 -20.07
C GLY A 545 -5.92 -16.80 -20.33
N GLY A 546 -5.38 -17.46 -19.30
CA GLY A 546 -5.04 -18.89 -19.36
C GLY A 546 -6.28 -19.79 -19.39
N GLN A 547 -6.05 -21.10 -19.27
CA GLN A 547 -7.14 -22.11 -19.31
C GLN A 547 -8.16 -21.94 -18.17
N GLU A 548 -7.80 -21.25 -17.11
CA GLU A 548 -8.69 -20.87 -16.01
C GLU A 548 -9.64 -19.71 -16.32
N ASP A 549 -9.45 -19.02 -17.44
CA ASP A 549 -10.40 -17.99 -17.90
C ASP A 549 -11.68 -18.61 -18.39
N ILE A 550 -12.83 -18.15 -17.88
CA ILE A 550 -14.15 -18.70 -18.20
C ILE A 550 -14.51 -18.59 -19.69
N ALA A 551 -13.88 -17.65 -20.43
CA ALA A 551 -14.10 -17.47 -21.86
C ALA A 551 -13.12 -18.28 -22.74
N TYR A 552 -12.15 -19.00 -22.12
CA TYR A 552 -11.07 -19.68 -22.85
C TYR A 552 -11.56 -20.61 -23.96
N GLU A 553 -12.47 -21.53 -23.64
CA GLU A 553 -12.99 -22.49 -24.60
C GLU A 553 -13.84 -21.85 -25.72
N ASN A 554 -14.56 -20.78 -25.40
CA ASN A 554 -15.33 -20.02 -26.39
C ASN A 554 -14.38 -19.27 -27.36
N CYS A 555 -13.35 -18.62 -26.82
CA CYS A 555 -12.33 -17.95 -27.61
C CYS A 555 -11.57 -18.91 -28.53
N LYS A 556 -11.15 -20.06 -27.98
CA LYS A 556 -10.46 -21.11 -28.73
C LYS A 556 -11.31 -21.61 -29.89
N ALA A 557 -12.58 -21.96 -29.65
CA ALA A 557 -13.50 -22.43 -30.69
C ALA A 557 -13.75 -21.35 -31.78
N MET A 558 -13.84 -20.09 -31.38
CA MET A 558 -13.97 -18.97 -32.32
C MET A 558 -12.73 -18.85 -33.20
N ARG A 559 -11.53 -18.90 -32.65
CA ARG A 559 -10.27 -18.80 -33.40
C ARG A 559 -10.08 -19.97 -34.36
N GLU A 560 -10.37 -21.20 -33.94
CA GLU A 560 -10.35 -22.38 -34.80
C GLU A 560 -11.28 -22.22 -36.02
N ARG A 561 -12.46 -21.61 -35.85
CA ARG A 561 -13.36 -21.28 -36.96
C ARG A 561 -12.83 -20.16 -37.84
N PHE A 562 -12.18 -19.14 -37.26
CA PHE A 562 -11.51 -18.09 -38.03
C PHE A 562 -10.41 -18.68 -38.92
N ASP A 563 -9.57 -19.56 -38.37
CA ASP A 563 -8.51 -20.24 -39.13
C ASP A 563 -9.11 -21.07 -40.30
N GLN A 564 -10.18 -21.82 -40.03
CA GLN A 564 -10.88 -22.61 -41.06
C GLN A 564 -11.47 -21.73 -42.19
N MET A 565 -11.89 -20.51 -41.90
CA MET A 565 -12.44 -19.56 -42.85
C MET A 565 -11.38 -18.66 -43.49
N GLY A 566 -10.12 -18.75 -43.06
CA GLY A 566 -9.04 -17.91 -43.53
C GLY A 566 -9.11 -16.45 -43.03
N ILE A 567 -9.77 -16.20 -41.90
CA ILE A 567 -9.83 -14.87 -41.28
C ILE A 567 -8.52 -14.62 -40.53
N LYS A 568 -7.79 -13.59 -40.94
CA LYS A 568 -6.53 -13.18 -40.33
C LYS A 568 -6.78 -12.52 -38.96
N HIS A 569 -6.04 -12.94 -37.93
CA HIS A 569 -6.08 -12.36 -36.61
C HIS A 569 -4.77 -12.60 -35.89
N SER A 570 -4.43 -11.69 -34.95
CA SER A 570 -3.33 -11.88 -34.01
C SER A 570 -3.89 -12.42 -32.69
N TYR A 571 -3.13 -13.28 -32.01
CA TYR A 571 -3.51 -13.85 -30.73
C TYR A 571 -2.39 -13.75 -29.71
N TYR A 572 -2.76 -13.34 -28.52
CA TYR A 572 -1.85 -13.30 -27.37
C TYR A 572 -2.55 -13.89 -26.14
N GLU A 573 -1.83 -14.72 -25.39
CA GLU A 573 -2.30 -15.34 -24.16
C GLU A 573 -1.50 -14.84 -22.97
N THR A 574 -2.21 -14.38 -21.93
CA THR A 574 -1.63 -13.95 -20.64
C THR A 574 -2.00 -14.96 -19.57
N PRO A 575 -1.07 -15.44 -18.74
CA PRO A 575 -1.41 -16.28 -17.59
C PRO A 575 -2.42 -15.59 -16.69
N GLY A 576 -3.40 -16.34 -16.19
CA GLY A 576 -4.44 -15.84 -15.28
C GLY A 576 -5.85 -16.05 -15.81
N GLY A 577 -6.84 -15.84 -14.93
CA GLY A 577 -8.25 -16.05 -15.21
C GLY A 577 -8.95 -14.81 -15.77
N HIS A 578 -10.26 -14.78 -15.66
CA HIS A 578 -11.15 -13.71 -16.14
C HIS A 578 -11.14 -12.51 -15.20
N THR A 579 -10.02 -11.77 -15.15
CA THR A 579 -9.74 -10.74 -14.13
C THR A 579 -8.97 -9.55 -14.67
N TRP A 580 -9.06 -8.42 -13.98
CA TRP A 580 -8.36 -7.18 -14.31
C TRP A 580 -6.84 -7.30 -14.47
N PRO A 581 -6.12 -8.09 -13.65
CA PRO A 581 -4.69 -8.32 -13.90
C PRO A 581 -4.36 -8.79 -15.31
N VAL A 582 -5.20 -9.67 -15.90
CA VAL A 582 -5.05 -10.14 -17.28
C VAL A 582 -5.37 -9.04 -18.29
N TRP A 583 -6.41 -8.25 -18.04
CA TRP A 583 -6.88 -7.23 -19.00
C TRP A 583 -6.02 -5.96 -19.01
N ARG A 584 -5.21 -5.73 -17.98
CA ARG A 584 -4.23 -4.64 -17.93
C ARG A 584 -2.94 -4.90 -18.72
N GLU A 585 -2.62 -6.18 -19.01
CA GLU A 585 -1.44 -6.59 -19.81
C GLU A 585 -1.63 -6.32 -21.30
#